data_1b5f2addc99ab17df320577f557e9ea7
#
_entry.id   1b5f2addc99ab17df320577f557e9ea7
#
_cell.length_a   1.000
_cell.length_b   1.000
_cell.length_c   1.000
_cell.angle_alpha   90.00
_cell.angle_beta   90.00
_cell.angle_gamma   90.00
#
_symmetry.space_group_name_H-M   'P 1'
#
loop_
_entity.id
_entity.type
_entity.pdbx_description
1 polymer ?
#
loop_
_entity_poly.entity_id
_entity_poly.type
_entity_poly.pdbx_seq_one_letter_code
_entity_poly.pdbx_strand_id
1 'polypeptide(L)'
;MNHYDYLIVGAGLYGAVFAQEAKKAGKTCLVIDKRGHIAGNIYTEEVEGIQVHRYGAHIFHTSSKAVWQYVNQFAEFNRYTNSPVANYHGEIYNLPFNMNTFNKMWGVVTPAEAKAKIEEQKREAGITDPKNLEEQAISLVGTDIYEKLIKGYTGKQWGRPCTELPAFIIKRLPVRFTYDNNYFNALYQGIPDGGYTAMVEKMLEGIEVRLNVDYLADRENLNALADKVVYTGPVDAYFYYRLGALQYRSVRFETEVLDTDNYQGNAVVNYTDAETPYTRIIEHKHFAFGTQPKTVISREYSTEWHQGDEPYYPVNDEKNGALYAKYKALADAETKVIFGGRLGEYKYYDMDKVIEAALDAAARELG
;
A
#
# COMPACT_ATOMS: atom_id res chain seq x y z
N MET A 1 -13.57 33.96 12.56
CA MET A 1 -13.16 32.59 12.21
C MET A 1 -11.65 32.56 12.33
N ASN A 2 -11.07 31.46 12.83
CA ASN A 2 -9.61 31.33 12.85
C ASN A 2 -9.12 31.26 11.41
N HIS A 3 -8.01 31.91 11.10
CA HIS A 3 -7.31 31.82 9.83
C HIS A 3 -6.03 31.01 10.04
N TYR A 4 -5.66 30.17 9.10
CA TYR A 4 -4.53 29.25 9.20
C TYR A 4 -3.48 29.54 8.13
N ASP A 5 -2.21 29.22 8.39
CA ASP A 5 -1.19 29.24 7.35
C ASP A 5 -1.47 28.15 6.28
N TYR A 6 -1.92 26.97 6.74
CA TYR A 6 -2.18 25.82 5.85
C TYR A 6 -3.51 25.14 6.14
N LEU A 7 -4.30 24.89 5.09
CA LEU A 7 -5.38 23.91 5.06
C LEU A 7 -4.83 22.61 4.45
N ILE A 8 -4.86 21.53 5.23
CA ILE A 8 -4.34 20.23 4.80
C ILE A 8 -5.54 19.32 4.53
N VAL A 9 -5.71 18.93 3.26
CA VAL A 9 -6.80 18.07 2.79
C VAL A 9 -6.32 16.63 2.73
N GLY A 10 -6.78 15.84 3.68
CA GLY A 10 -6.42 14.46 3.93
C GLY A 10 -5.63 14.29 5.23
N ALA A 11 -6.24 13.63 6.22
CA ALA A 11 -5.64 13.29 7.51
C ALA A 11 -4.86 11.95 7.48
N GLY A 12 -4.41 11.54 6.29
CA GLY A 12 -3.52 10.39 6.09
C GLY A 12 -2.07 10.72 6.44
N LEU A 13 -1.19 9.74 6.22
CA LEU A 13 0.22 9.84 6.63
C LEU A 13 0.95 11.06 6.03
N TYR A 14 0.73 11.39 4.75
CA TYR A 14 1.34 12.56 4.12
C TYR A 14 0.89 13.86 4.80
N GLY A 15 -0.43 14.03 4.97
CA GLY A 15 -0.98 15.23 5.60
C GLY A 15 -0.55 15.39 7.05
N ALA A 16 -0.51 14.29 7.81
CA ALA A 16 -0.07 14.29 9.20
C ALA A 16 1.41 14.69 9.36
N VAL A 17 2.29 14.17 8.51
CA VAL A 17 3.72 14.52 8.50
C VAL A 17 3.90 15.99 8.14
N PHE A 18 3.27 16.48 7.06
CA PHE A 18 3.35 17.88 6.68
C PHE A 18 2.84 18.80 7.79
N ALA A 19 1.69 18.48 8.39
CA ALA A 19 1.11 19.25 9.49
C ALA A 19 2.05 19.34 10.70
N GLN A 20 2.70 18.22 11.05
CA GLN A 20 3.65 18.15 12.15
C GLN A 20 4.89 19.03 11.90
N GLU A 21 5.43 18.99 10.69
CA GLU A 21 6.60 19.84 10.33
C GLU A 21 6.21 21.31 10.25
N ALA A 22 5.03 21.65 9.72
CA ALA A 22 4.51 23.00 9.73
C ALA A 22 4.34 23.53 11.17
N LYS A 23 3.78 22.72 12.08
CA LYS A 23 3.68 23.07 13.51
C LYS A 23 5.04 23.30 14.15
N LYS A 24 6.03 22.44 13.88
CA LYS A 24 7.42 22.63 14.36
C LYS A 24 8.03 23.97 13.88
N ALA A 25 7.67 24.39 12.66
CA ALA A 25 8.05 25.69 12.10
C ALA A 25 7.22 26.88 12.61
N GLY A 26 6.35 26.68 13.61
CA GLY A 26 5.50 27.71 14.20
C GLY A 26 4.30 28.11 13.34
N LYS A 27 3.92 27.29 12.35
CA LYS A 27 2.78 27.51 11.47
C LYS A 27 1.49 26.93 12.04
N THR A 28 0.38 27.56 11.72
CA THR A 28 -0.97 27.09 12.09
C THR A 28 -1.58 26.26 10.98
N CYS A 29 -2.13 25.12 11.32
CA CYS A 29 -2.73 24.18 10.36
C CYS A 29 -4.15 23.81 10.76
N LEU A 30 -5.03 23.68 9.75
CA LEU A 30 -6.30 22.98 9.84
C LEU A 30 -6.20 21.74 8.96
N VAL A 31 -6.34 20.56 9.56
CA VAL A 31 -6.42 19.29 8.82
C VAL A 31 -7.88 18.89 8.65
N ILE A 32 -8.28 18.54 7.44
CA ILE A 32 -9.63 18.05 7.15
C ILE A 32 -9.57 16.69 6.46
N ASP A 33 -10.57 15.86 6.71
CA ASP A 33 -10.75 14.60 5.97
C ASP A 33 -12.23 14.35 5.70
N LYS A 34 -12.55 13.80 4.52
CA LYS A 34 -13.92 13.39 4.15
C LYS A 34 -14.41 12.20 4.97
N ARG A 35 -13.49 11.37 5.48
CA ARG A 35 -13.78 10.22 6.33
C ARG A 35 -14.04 10.64 7.78
N GLY A 36 -14.71 9.76 8.53
CA GLY A 36 -14.95 9.94 9.96
C GLY A 36 -13.76 9.55 10.86
N HIS A 37 -12.56 9.38 10.29
CA HIS A 37 -11.36 8.99 11.01
C HIS A 37 -10.10 9.59 10.35
N ILE A 38 -9.04 9.71 11.14
CA ILE A 38 -7.69 10.07 10.68
C ILE A 38 -6.94 8.84 10.13
N ALA A 39 -5.67 8.99 9.82
CA ALA A 39 -4.73 7.98 9.37
C ALA A 39 -4.98 7.45 7.93
N GLY A 40 -6.01 7.91 7.24
CA GLY A 40 -6.25 7.51 5.84
C GLY A 40 -6.28 5.99 5.66
N ASN A 41 -5.51 5.46 4.71
CA ASN A 41 -5.50 4.02 4.44
C ASN A 41 -4.72 3.19 5.47
N ILE A 42 -3.93 3.81 6.35
CA ILE A 42 -3.26 3.10 7.45
C ILE A 42 -4.10 3.07 8.73
N TYR A 43 -5.37 3.47 8.66
CA TYR A 43 -6.28 3.46 9.80
C TYR A 43 -6.38 2.07 10.42
N THR A 44 -6.18 2.03 11.73
CA THR A 44 -6.41 0.86 12.58
C THR A 44 -7.46 1.20 13.63
N GLU A 45 -8.29 0.23 13.98
CA GLU A 45 -9.21 0.33 15.11
C GLU A 45 -9.14 -0.93 15.97
N GLU A 46 -9.45 -0.77 17.24
CA GLU A 46 -9.46 -1.89 18.17
C GLU A 46 -10.80 -2.64 18.12
N VAL A 47 -10.72 -3.95 17.84
CA VAL A 47 -11.86 -4.89 17.92
C VAL A 47 -11.43 -6.11 18.72
N GLU A 48 -12.13 -6.46 19.79
CA GLU A 48 -11.79 -7.57 20.70
C GLU A 48 -10.35 -7.49 21.25
N GLY A 49 -9.83 -6.28 21.46
CA GLY A 49 -8.44 -6.04 21.88
C GLY A 49 -7.39 -6.27 20.80
N ILE A 50 -7.79 -6.33 19.54
CA ILE A 50 -6.93 -6.53 18.37
C ILE A 50 -6.94 -5.28 17.51
N GLN A 51 -5.77 -4.76 17.12
CA GLN A 51 -5.66 -3.66 16.17
C GLN A 51 -5.95 -4.15 14.75
N VAL A 52 -7.11 -3.79 14.21
CA VAL A 52 -7.59 -4.20 12.89
C VAL A 52 -7.19 -3.17 11.85
N HIS A 53 -6.45 -3.57 10.84
CA HIS A 53 -6.08 -2.74 9.70
C HIS A 53 -7.25 -2.71 8.70
N ARG A 54 -8.02 -1.63 8.69
CA ARG A 54 -9.29 -1.55 7.95
C ARG A 54 -9.13 -1.50 6.43
N TYR A 55 -7.99 -1.04 5.94
CA TYR A 55 -7.73 -0.84 4.51
C TYR A 55 -6.60 -1.74 3.99
N GLY A 56 -6.44 -2.92 4.57
CA GLY A 56 -5.44 -3.91 4.18
C GLY A 56 -4.23 -3.96 5.10
N ALA A 57 -3.43 -5.01 4.94
CA ALA A 57 -2.22 -5.21 5.72
C ALA A 57 -1.20 -4.11 5.44
N HIS A 58 -0.90 -3.32 6.45
CA HIS A 58 0.14 -2.30 6.40
C HIS A 58 1.26 -2.70 7.37
N ILE A 59 2.44 -2.98 6.83
CA ILE A 59 3.66 -3.28 7.59
C ILE A 59 4.67 -2.18 7.28
N PHE A 60 5.07 -1.44 8.30
CA PHE A 60 6.08 -0.40 8.11
C PHE A 60 7.45 -1.03 7.85
N HIS A 61 8.13 -0.57 6.82
CA HIS A 61 9.49 -0.97 6.49
C HIS A 61 10.24 0.17 5.80
N THR A 62 11.52 0.28 6.06
CA THR A 62 12.39 1.27 5.42
C THR A 62 13.86 0.89 5.55
N SER A 63 14.69 1.33 4.60
CA SER A 63 16.15 1.33 4.73
C SER A 63 16.70 2.72 5.09
N SER A 64 15.84 3.75 5.16
CA SER A 64 16.20 5.09 5.57
C SER A 64 16.25 5.19 7.09
N LYS A 65 17.46 5.37 7.65
CA LYS A 65 17.62 5.61 9.08
C LYS A 65 16.89 6.87 9.55
N ALA A 66 16.87 7.91 8.72
CA ALA A 66 16.19 9.16 9.03
C ALA A 66 14.68 8.97 9.17
N VAL A 67 14.06 8.25 8.24
CA VAL A 67 12.62 7.94 8.31
C VAL A 67 12.30 7.04 9.50
N TRP A 68 13.14 6.04 9.77
CA TRP A 68 12.99 5.18 10.95
C TRP A 68 13.05 5.99 12.25
N GLN A 69 14.04 6.87 12.39
CA GLN A 69 14.15 7.78 13.54
C GLN A 69 12.98 8.76 13.63
N TYR A 70 12.44 9.19 12.49
CA TYR A 70 11.28 10.09 12.46
C TYR A 70 10.04 9.43 13.04
N VAL A 71 9.66 8.24 12.55
CA VAL A 71 8.43 7.56 13.01
C VAL A 71 8.53 7.11 14.46
N ASN A 72 9.74 6.79 14.94
CA ASN A 72 9.96 6.41 16.34
C ASN A 72 9.83 7.60 17.33
N GLN A 73 9.63 8.83 16.86
CA GLN A 73 9.21 9.94 17.73
C GLN A 73 7.73 9.83 18.13
N PHE A 74 6.94 9.08 17.37
CA PHE A 74 5.48 9.03 17.52
C PHE A 74 4.95 7.65 17.95
N ALA A 75 5.71 6.58 17.81
CA ALA A 75 5.37 5.25 18.25
C ALA A 75 6.61 4.42 18.50
N GLU A 76 6.52 3.46 19.39
CA GLU A 76 7.44 2.33 19.46
C GLU A 76 7.02 1.28 18.45
N PHE A 77 7.97 0.63 17.78
CA PHE A 77 7.70 -0.41 16.80
C PHE A 77 8.10 -1.77 17.35
N ASN A 78 7.20 -2.72 17.20
CA ASN A 78 7.48 -4.10 17.61
C ASN A 78 8.43 -4.80 16.60
N ARG A 79 8.77 -6.05 16.90
CA ARG A 79 9.69 -6.87 16.08
C ARG A 79 9.00 -7.65 14.95
N TYR A 80 7.80 -7.27 14.52
CA TYR A 80 7.10 -8.01 13.48
C TYR A 80 7.93 -8.06 12.20
N THR A 81 8.15 -9.27 11.69
CA THR A 81 8.81 -9.54 10.41
C THR A 81 7.79 -10.09 9.44
N ASN A 82 7.60 -9.41 8.31
CA ASN A 82 6.61 -9.84 7.32
C ASN A 82 7.06 -11.11 6.61
N SER A 83 6.35 -12.19 6.83
CA SER A 83 6.62 -13.51 6.24
C SER A 83 5.33 -14.13 5.73
N PRO A 84 4.71 -13.57 4.67
CA PRO A 84 3.48 -14.10 4.11
C PRO A 84 3.70 -15.48 3.49
N VAL A 85 2.63 -16.26 3.40
CA VAL A 85 2.62 -17.52 2.69
C VAL A 85 1.57 -17.51 1.57
N ALA A 86 1.77 -18.34 0.56
CA ALA A 86 0.79 -18.60 -0.49
C ALA A 86 0.11 -19.94 -0.23
N ASN A 87 -1.21 -19.97 -0.38
CA ASN A 87 -2.01 -21.17 -0.42
C ASN A 87 -2.47 -21.41 -1.86
N TYR A 88 -2.00 -22.50 -2.46
CA TYR A 88 -2.43 -22.97 -3.76
C TYR A 88 -3.11 -24.34 -3.60
N HIS A 89 -4.44 -24.37 -3.62
CA HIS A 89 -5.25 -25.60 -3.41
C HIS A 89 -4.85 -26.41 -2.17
N GLY A 90 -4.52 -25.74 -1.05
CA GLY A 90 -4.06 -26.37 0.19
C GLY A 90 -2.56 -26.65 0.27
N GLU A 91 -1.81 -26.45 -0.80
CA GLU A 91 -0.34 -26.46 -0.76
C GLU A 91 0.18 -25.10 -0.27
N ILE A 92 0.96 -25.11 0.81
CA ILE A 92 1.52 -23.88 1.38
C ILE A 92 2.94 -23.66 0.90
N TYR A 93 3.19 -22.45 0.37
CA TYR A 93 4.49 -22.00 -0.11
C TYR A 93 4.91 -20.72 0.60
N ASN A 94 6.21 -20.59 0.91
CA ASN A 94 6.76 -19.34 1.46
C ASN A 94 6.87 -18.25 0.39
N LEU A 95 6.68 -17.01 0.80
CA LEU A 95 6.91 -15.80 0.03
C LEU A 95 7.92 -14.90 0.77
N PRO A 96 8.78 -14.16 0.03
CA PRO A 96 8.98 -14.16 -1.42
C PRO A 96 9.47 -15.51 -1.92
N PHE A 97 9.53 -15.70 -3.26
CA PHE A 97 10.06 -16.94 -3.84
C PHE A 97 11.51 -17.15 -3.38
N ASN A 98 11.74 -18.13 -2.52
CA ASN A 98 13.03 -18.39 -1.87
C ASN A 98 13.30 -19.89 -1.81
N MET A 99 14.42 -20.29 -1.19
CA MET A 99 14.80 -21.69 -1.13
C MET A 99 13.77 -22.59 -0.42
N ASN A 100 12.98 -22.06 0.54
CA ASN A 100 11.87 -22.82 1.13
C ASN A 100 10.75 -23.08 0.09
N THR A 101 10.45 -22.08 -0.75
CA THR A 101 9.50 -22.21 -1.86
C THR A 101 9.95 -23.27 -2.84
N PHE A 102 11.22 -23.24 -3.26
CA PHE A 102 11.79 -24.16 -4.25
C PHE A 102 11.94 -25.59 -3.69
N ASN A 103 12.34 -25.72 -2.43
CA ASN A 103 12.40 -27.02 -1.76
C ASN A 103 11.00 -27.65 -1.70
N LYS A 104 9.98 -26.89 -1.28
CA LYS A 104 8.59 -27.38 -1.26
C LYS A 104 8.07 -27.76 -2.64
N MET A 105 8.41 -26.99 -3.67
CA MET A 105 7.91 -27.19 -5.05
C MET A 105 8.62 -28.33 -5.78
N TRP A 106 9.94 -28.42 -5.65
CA TRP A 106 10.79 -29.28 -6.45
C TRP A 106 11.67 -30.26 -5.66
N GLY A 107 11.70 -30.19 -4.34
CA GLY A 107 12.58 -31.00 -3.51
C GLY A 107 14.06 -30.61 -3.58
N VAL A 108 14.41 -29.50 -4.22
CA VAL A 108 15.79 -29.02 -4.33
C VAL A 108 16.30 -28.51 -2.99
N VAL A 109 17.60 -28.66 -2.74
CA VAL A 109 18.23 -28.31 -1.46
C VAL A 109 19.23 -27.16 -1.62
N THR A 110 19.89 -27.07 -2.76
CA THR A 110 20.94 -26.09 -3.01
C THR A 110 20.50 -24.99 -3.98
N PRO A 111 21.08 -23.77 -3.87
CA PRO A 111 20.84 -22.71 -4.84
C PRO A 111 21.16 -23.09 -6.28
N ALA A 112 22.16 -23.94 -6.50
CA ALA A 112 22.54 -24.40 -7.84
C ALA A 112 21.43 -25.27 -8.48
N GLU A 113 20.84 -26.20 -7.72
CA GLU A 113 19.71 -27.01 -8.17
C GLU A 113 18.48 -26.16 -8.47
N ALA A 114 18.15 -25.20 -7.60
CA ALA A 114 17.00 -24.29 -7.80
C ALA A 114 17.18 -23.44 -9.07
N LYS A 115 18.38 -22.85 -9.27
CA LYS A 115 18.72 -22.10 -10.49
C LYS A 115 18.62 -22.97 -11.75
N ALA A 116 19.16 -24.18 -11.69
CA ALA A 116 19.12 -25.13 -12.82
C ALA A 116 17.67 -25.46 -13.20
N LYS A 117 16.77 -25.66 -12.19
CA LYS A 117 15.37 -25.97 -12.44
C LYS A 117 14.61 -24.79 -13.07
N ILE A 118 14.85 -23.57 -12.61
CA ILE A 118 14.28 -22.34 -13.22
C ILE A 118 14.77 -22.20 -14.67
N GLU A 119 16.07 -22.34 -14.93
CA GLU A 119 16.64 -22.19 -16.28
C GLU A 119 16.20 -23.31 -17.23
N GLU A 120 15.98 -24.53 -16.73
CA GLU A 120 15.36 -25.62 -17.48
C GLU A 120 13.99 -25.22 -18.01
N GLN A 121 13.09 -24.79 -17.11
CA GLN A 121 11.71 -24.40 -17.46
C GLN A 121 11.66 -23.17 -18.38
N LYS A 122 12.54 -22.20 -18.20
CA LYS A 122 12.67 -21.05 -19.10
C LYS A 122 13.08 -21.47 -20.51
N ARG A 123 14.02 -22.42 -20.64
CA ARG A 123 14.45 -22.96 -21.95
C ARG A 123 13.32 -23.77 -22.60
N GLU A 124 12.59 -24.58 -21.83
CA GLU A 124 11.45 -25.36 -22.33
C GLU A 124 10.34 -24.45 -22.84
N ALA A 125 10.07 -23.36 -22.17
CA ALA A 125 9.09 -22.38 -22.60
C ALA A 125 9.50 -21.61 -23.87
N GLY A 126 10.82 -21.47 -24.15
CA GLY A 126 11.34 -20.88 -25.36
C GLY A 126 10.97 -19.43 -25.63
N ILE A 127 10.59 -18.67 -24.57
CA ILE A 127 10.13 -17.28 -24.69
C ILE A 127 11.34 -16.36 -24.75
N THR A 128 11.53 -15.69 -25.91
CA THR A 128 12.63 -14.73 -26.12
C THR A 128 12.17 -13.27 -26.15
N ASP A 129 10.92 -13.02 -26.51
CA ASP A 129 10.31 -11.69 -26.60
C ASP A 129 8.88 -11.75 -26.05
N PRO A 130 8.72 -11.61 -24.71
CA PRO A 130 7.42 -11.72 -24.04
C PRO A 130 6.40 -10.69 -24.53
N LYS A 131 5.21 -11.13 -24.94
CA LYS A 131 4.14 -10.30 -25.46
C LYS A 131 3.10 -9.89 -24.41
N ASN A 132 3.01 -10.64 -23.35
CA ASN A 132 2.03 -10.45 -22.27
C ASN A 132 2.65 -10.82 -20.91
N LEU A 133 1.88 -10.63 -19.84
CA LEU A 133 2.33 -10.87 -18.47
C LEU A 133 2.66 -12.34 -18.21
N GLU A 134 1.90 -13.29 -18.78
CA GLU A 134 2.18 -14.73 -18.66
C GLU A 134 3.57 -15.07 -19.20
N GLU A 135 3.84 -14.71 -20.45
CA GLU A 135 5.13 -14.94 -21.10
C GLU A 135 6.28 -14.25 -20.32
N GLN A 136 6.05 -13.03 -19.87
CA GLN A 136 7.02 -12.29 -19.06
C GLN A 136 7.32 -13.00 -17.74
N ALA A 137 6.30 -13.45 -17.01
CA ALA A 137 6.48 -14.15 -15.75
C ALA A 137 7.23 -15.47 -15.94
N ILE A 138 6.83 -16.29 -16.92
CA ILE A 138 7.49 -17.57 -17.23
C ILE A 138 8.95 -17.33 -17.62
N SER A 139 9.24 -16.31 -18.43
CA SER A 139 10.61 -15.96 -18.81
C SER A 139 11.51 -15.52 -17.65
N LEU A 140 10.90 -15.10 -16.54
CA LEU A 140 11.62 -14.67 -15.33
C LEU A 140 11.83 -15.80 -14.32
N VAL A 141 10.80 -16.62 -14.05
CA VAL A 141 10.78 -17.55 -12.91
C VAL A 141 10.44 -19.00 -13.28
N GLY A 142 10.12 -19.28 -14.54
CA GLY A 142 9.70 -20.60 -15.01
C GLY A 142 8.21 -20.87 -14.85
N THR A 143 7.76 -21.97 -15.45
CA THR A 143 6.33 -22.31 -15.59
C THR A 143 5.68 -22.67 -14.25
N ASP A 144 6.33 -23.46 -13.41
CA ASP A 144 5.73 -23.96 -12.16
C ASP A 144 5.43 -22.83 -11.18
N ILE A 145 6.35 -21.89 -11.01
CA ILE A 145 6.14 -20.72 -10.14
C ILE A 145 5.03 -19.85 -10.71
N TYR A 146 5.01 -19.65 -12.03
CA TYR A 146 3.95 -18.89 -12.68
C TYR A 146 2.58 -19.54 -12.43
N GLU A 147 2.40 -20.81 -12.77
CA GLU A 147 1.12 -21.50 -12.69
C GLU A 147 0.58 -21.55 -11.24
N LYS A 148 1.44 -21.88 -10.27
CA LYS A 148 1.01 -22.05 -8.87
C LYS A 148 0.92 -20.76 -8.07
N LEU A 149 1.80 -19.78 -8.30
CA LEU A 149 1.96 -18.66 -7.38
C LEU A 149 1.65 -17.28 -7.99
N ILE A 150 1.55 -17.16 -9.32
CA ILE A 150 1.36 -15.88 -10.00
C ILE A 150 0.03 -15.82 -10.74
N LYS A 151 -0.26 -16.79 -11.57
CA LYS A 151 -1.37 -16.78 -12.53
C LYS A 151 -2.72 -16.44 -11.91
N GLY A 152 -3.19 -17.24 -10.95
CA GLY A 152 -4.51 -17.05 -10.33
C GLY A 152 -4.56 -15.80 -9.46
N TYR A 153 -3.50 -15.52 -8.69
CA TYR A 153 -3.41 -14.32 -7.86
C TYR A 153 -3.46 -13.04 -8.70
N THR A 154 -2.62 -12.96 -9.74
CA THR A 154 -2.54 -11.79 -10.62
C THR A 154 -3.81 -11.64 -11.45
N GLY A 155 -4.38 -12.74 -11.94
CA GLY A 155 -5.66 -12.73 -12.65
C GLY A 155 -6.79 -12.14 -11.80
N LYS A 156 -6.91 -12.52 -10.54
CA LYS A 156 -7.87 -11.92 -9.58
C LYS A 156 -7.56 -10.45 -9.30
N GLN A 157 -6.28 -10.13 -9.10
CA GLN A 157 -5.88 -8.75 -8.81
C GLN A 157 -6.23 -7.78 -9.93
N TRP A 158 -6.12 -8.22 -11.17
CA TRP A 158 -6.39 -7.39 -12.36
C TRP A 158 -7.77 -7.62 -12.98
N GLY A 159 -8.49 -8.65 -12.56
CA GLY A 159 -9.80 -9.00 -13.14
C GLY A 159 -9.73 -9.51 -14.58
N ARG A 160 -8.54 -9.92 -15.06
CA ARG A 160 -8.26 -10.41 -16.43
C ARG A 160 -7.24 -11.55 -16.43
N PRO A 161 -7.29 -12.44 -17.42
CA PRO A 161 -6.24 -13.43 -17.62
C PRO A 161 -4.86 -12.77 -17.84
N CYS A 162 -3.80 -13.41 -17.35
CA CYS A 162 -2.44 -12.91 -17.53
C CYS A 162 -2.02 -12.78 -19.00
N THR A 163 -2.63 -13.55 -19.89
CA THR A 163 -2.43 -13.48 -21.36
C THR A 163 -2.94 -12.19 -21.98
N GLU A 164 -3.86 -11.50 -21.33
CA GLU A 164 -4.42 -10.20 -21.79
C GLU A 164 -3.75 -8.99 -21.11
N LEU A 165 -2.90 -9.23 -20.13
CA LEU A 165 -2.21 -8.19 -19.39
C LEU A 165 -0.86 -7.87 -20.04
N PRO A 166 -0.47 -6.57 -20.11
CA PRO A 166 0.81 -6.19 -20.69
C PRO A 166 2.01 -6.74 -19.90
N ALA A 167 3.06 -7.15 -20.62
CA ALA A 167 4.30 -7.68 -20.04
C ALA A 167 4.97 -6.71 -19.04
N PHE A 168 4.87 -5.39 -19.26
CA PHE A 168 5.52 -4.40 -18.40
C PHE A 168 4.98 -4.34 -16.97
N ILE A 169 3.80 -4.91 -16.67
CA ILE A 169 3.24 -5.00 -15.32
C ILE A 169 4.20 -5.74 -14.39
N ILE A 170 4.88 -6.78 -14.91
CA ILE A 170 5.92 -7.51 -14.18
C ILE A 170 7.27 -7.26 -14.87
N LYS A 171 7.99 -6.24 -14.44
CA LYS A 171 9.34 -5.96 -14.93
C LYS A 171 10.38 -6.90 -14.34
N ARG A 172 10.18 -7.35 -13.12
CA ARG A 172 11.04 -8.29 -12.39
C ARG A 172 10.21 -9.00 -11.33
N LEU A 173 10.56 -10.25 -11.06
CA LEU A 173 10.05 -11.01 -9.92
C LEU A 173 11.22 -11.29 -8.99
N PRO A 174 11.18 -10.89 -7.73
CA PRO A 174 12.26 -11.13 -6.80
C PRO A 174 12.35 -12.62 -6.47
N VAL A 175 13.46 -13.23 -6.86
CA VAL A 175 13.82 -14.60 -6.54
C VAL A 175 15.03 -14.57 -5.62
N ARG A 176 14.97 -15.28 -4.50
CA ARG A 176 16.04 -15.34 -3.51
C ARG A 176 16.56 -16.76 -3.37
N PHE A 177 17.86 -16.93 -3.54
CA PHE A 177 18.52 -18.22 -3.37
C PHE A 177 19.08 -18.38 -1.95
N THR A 178 18.25 -18.03 -0.96
CA THR A 178 18.50 -18.15 0.48
C THR A 178 17.25 -18.71 1.16
N TYR A 179 17.38 -19.26 2.36
CA TYR A 179 16.28 -19.75 3.21
C TYR A 179 15.66 -18.62 4.06
N ASP A 180 15.70 -17.39 3.59
CA ASP A 180 15.14 -16.23 4.30
C ASP A 180 13.70 -15.96 3.88
N ASN A 181 12.76 -16.03 4.83
CA ASN A 181 11.33 -15.77 4.63
C ASN A 181 10.94 -14.32 4.88
N ASN A 182 11.86 -13.43 5.26
CA ASN A 182 11.54 -12.03 5.37
C ASN A 182 11.17 -11.46 4.01
N TYR A 183 9.94 -10.99 3.87
CA TYR A 183 9.44 -10.46 2.58
C TYR A 183 10.18 -9.21 2.12
N PHE A 184 10.56 -8.35 3.05
CA PHE A 184 11.24 -7.08 2.74
C PHE A 184 12.77 -7.22 2.80
N ASN A 185 13.47 -6.42 1.97
CA ASN A 185 14.92 -6.23 2.05
C ASN A 185 15.30 -5.00 2.90
N ALA A 186 14.32 -4.33 3.51
CA ALA A 186 14.52 -3.14 4.31
C ALA A 186 15.30 -3.46 5.61
N LEU A 187 16.13 -2.50 6.04
CA LEU A 187 16.93 -2.65 7.28
C LEU A 187 16.05 -2.58 8.54
N TYR A 188 14.93 -1.87 8.47
CA TYR A 188 14.00 -1.67 9.58
C TYR A 188 12.61 -2.09 9.15
N GLN A 189 11.88 -2.77 10.01
CA GLN A 189 10.46 -3.08 9.84
C GLN A 189 9.81 -3.34 11.18
N GLY A 190 8.49 -3.20 11.23
CA GLY A 190 7.68 -3.46 12.42
C GLY A 190 6.27 -2.91 12.29
N ILE A 191 5.49 -3.12 13.34
CA ILE A 191 4.15 -2.56 13.50
C ILE A 191 4.20 -1.61 14.70
N PRO A 192 3.61 -0.41 14.64
CA PRO A 192 3.59 0.49 15.78
C PRO A 192 2.72 -0.08 16.90
N ASP A 193 3.25 -0.08 18.12
CA ASP A 193 2.50 -0.48 19.30
C ASP A 193 1.31 0.47 19.51
N GLY A 194 0.12 -0.10 19.74
CA GLY A 194 -1.14 0.65 19.78
C GLY A 194 -1.75 0.96 18.41
N GLY A 195 -1.13 0.53 17.32
CA GLY A 195 -1.63 0.69 15.95
C GLY A 195 -1.25 2.01 15.27
N TYR A 196 -1.49 2.08 13.97
CA TYR A 196 -1.12 3.25 13.17
C TYR A 196 -1.95 4.49 13.49
N THR A 197 -3.20 4.32 13.89
CA THR A 197 -4.07 5.46 14.25
C THR A 197 -3.49 6.21 15.43
N ALA A 198 -3.06 5.52 16.48
CA ALA A 198 -2.42 6.14 17.64
C ALA A 198 -1.11 6.88 17.28
N MET A 199 -0.33 6.33 16.33
CA MET A 199 0.87 7.00 15.81
C MET A 199 0.50 8.33 15.11
N VAL A 200 -0.53 8.32 14.26
CA VAL A 200 -0.98 9.52 13.54
C VAL A 200 -1.63 10.52 14.50
N GLU A 201 -2.36 10.07 15.52
CA GLU A 201 -2.88 10.95 16.59
C GLU A 201 -1.76 11.75 17.24
N LYS A 202 -0.64 11.11 17.58
CA LYS A 202 0.53 11.80 18.14
C LYS A 202 1.17 12.79 17.14
N MET A 203 1.18 12.46 15.84
CA MET A 203 1.65 13.41 14.82
C MET A 203 0.76 14.66 14.75
N LEU A 204 -0.54 14.50 14.96
CA LEU A 204 -1.54 15.56 14.87
C LEU A 204 -1.83 16.24 16.23
N GLU A 205 -1.13 15.86 17.29
CA GLU A 205 -1.35 16.42 18.62
C GLU A 205 -1.21 17.94 18.64
N GLY A 206 -2.24 18.63 19.13
CA GLY A 206 -2.28 20.11 19.17
C GLY A 206 -2.51 20.79 17.81
N ILE A 207 -2.91 20.05 16.78
CA ILE A 207 -3.33 20.55 15.47
C ILE A 207 -4.86 20.36 15.36
N GLU A 208 -5.57 21.37 14.86
CA GLU A 208 -7.01 21.26 14.67
C GLU A 208 -7.33 20.29 13.51
N VAL A 209 -8.20 19.31 13.79
CA VAL A 209 -8.65 18.30 12.81
C VAL A 209 -10.16 18.35 12.72
N ARG A 210 -10.70 18.40 11.50
CA ARG A 210 -12.14 18.30 11.22
C ARG A 210 -12.39 17.12 10.28
N LEU A 211 -13.11 16.16 10.78
CA LEU A 211 -13.51 14.94 10.04
C LEU A 211 -14.90 15.13 9.40
N ASN A 212 -15.26 14.25 8.46
CA ASN A 212 -16.50 14.32 7.68
C ASN A 212 -16.64 15.65 6.91
N VAL A 213 -15.52 16.22 6.45
CA VAL A 213 -15.47 17.45 5.66
C VAL A 213 -14.94 17.12 4.27
N ASP A 214 -15.81 17.21 3.27
CA ASP A 214 -15.42 17.03 1.86
C ASP A 214 -14.97 18.38 1.28
N TYR A 215 -13.66 18.46 1.02
CA TYR A 215 -13.04 19.65 0.45
C TYR A 215 -13.63 20.05 -0.91
N LEU A 216 -13.90 19.08 -1.78
CA LEU A 216 -14.40 19.38 -3.14
C LEU A 216 -15.83 19.85 -3.13
N ALA A 217 -16.63 19.51 -2.10
CA ALA A 217 -18.02 19.96 -1.95
C ALA A 217 -18.13 21.41 -1.45
N ASP A 218 -17.13 21.91 -0.70
CA ASP A 218 -17.17 23.27 -0.11
C ASP A 218 -15.82 24.02 -0.27
N ARG A 219 -15.19 23.85 -1.42
CA ARG A 219 -13.84 24.31 -1.72
C ARG A 219 -13.63 25.81 -1.52
N GLU A 220 -14.59 26.65 -1.94
CA GLU A 220 -14.45 28.10 -1.85
C GLU A 220 -14.38 28.58 -0.40
N ASN A 221 -15.30 28.11 0.43
CA ASN A 221 -15.34 28.48 1.85
C ASN A 221 -14.11 27.91 2.59
N LEU A 222 -13.69 26.69 2.28
CA LEU A 222 -12.53 26.06 2.90
C LEU A 222 -11.23 26.76 2.52
N ASN A 223 -11.06 27.18 1.27
CA ASN A 223 -9.90 27.96 0.82
C ASN A 223 -9.80 29.31 1.51
N ALA A 224 -10.93 29.92 1.87
CA ALA A 224 -10.93 31.19 2.58
C ALA A 224 -10.40 31.08 4.03
N LEU A 225 -10.22 29.87 4.57
CA LEU A 225 -9.74 29.62 5.93
C LEU A 225 -8.20 29.63 6.02
N ALA A 226 -7.46 29.54 4.92
CA ALA A 226 -6.01 29.42 4.96
C ALA A 226 -5.31 30.14 3.81
N ASP A 227 -4.02 30.44 3.99
CA ASP A 227 -3.20 31.08 2.97
C ASP A 227 -2.83 30.12 1.83
N LYS A 228 -2.56 28.86 2.17
CA LYS A 228 -2.23 27.77 1.23
C LYS A 228 -2.95 26.47 1.56
N VAL A 229 -3.08 25.62 0.56
CA VAL A 229 -3.69 24.29 0.66
C VAL A 229 -2.64 23.22 0.39
N VAL A 230 -2.61 22.18 1.20
CA VAL A 230 -1.91 20.92 0.92
C VAL A 230 -2.97 19.89 0.54
N TYR A 231 -2.99 19.47 -0.72
CA TYR A 231 -4.03 18.59 -1.24
C TYR A 231 -3.48 17.18 -1.50
N THR A 232 -4.03 16.19 -0.80
CA THR A 232 -3.61 14.78 -0.92
C THR A 232 -4.65 13.88 -1.59
N GLY A 233 -5.76 14.44 -2.04
CA GLY A 233 -6.79 13.73 -2.80
C GLY A 233 -6.40 13.49 -4.27
N PRO A 234 -7.27 12.81 -5.06
CA PRO A 234 -7.02 12.57 -6.48
C PRO A 234 -6.83 13.88 -7.26
N VAL A 235 -5.72 13.97 -7.98
CA VAL A 235 -5.36 15.21 -8.71
C VAL A 235 -6.35 15.54 -9.81
N ASP A 236 -6.91 14.55 -10.50
CA ASP A 236 -7.92 14.72 -11.52
C ASP A 236 -9.26 15.23 -10.96
N ALA A 237 -9.65 14.76 -9.77
CA ALA A 237 -10.83 15.24 -9.04
C ALA A 237 -10.67 16.71 -8.63
N TYR A 238 -9.46 17.14 -8.22
CA TYR A 238 -9.17 18.54 -7.93
C TYR A 238 -9.48 19.45 -9.13
N PHE A 239 -9.21 18.99 -10.36
CA PHE A 239 -9.49 19.69 -11.60
C PHE A 239 -10.81 19.29 -12.24
N TYR A 240 -11.77 18.74 -11.48
CA TYR A 240 -13.10 18.34 -11.93
C TYR A 240 -13.09 17.42 -13.15
N TYR A 241 -12.08 16.55 -13.24
CA TYR A 241 -11.89 15.58 -14.34
C TYR A 241 -11.86 16.20 -15.75
N ARG A 242 -11.52 17.48 -15.88
CA ARG A 242 -11.64 18.24 -17.15
C ARG A 242 -10.76 17.71 -18.29
N LEU A 243 -9.77 16.88 -18.01
CA LEU A 243 -8.93 16.21 -19.01
C LEU A 243 -9.27 14.72 -19.15
N GLY A 244 -10.27 14.23 -18.41
CA GLY A 244 -10.63 12.82 -18.26
C GLY A 244 -10.21 12.24 -16.92
N ALA A 245 -10.80 11.12 -16.54
CA ALA A 245 -10.49 10.44 -15.30
C ALA A 245 -9.22 9.60 -15.41
N LEU A 246 -8.34 9.68 -14.41
CA LEU A 246 -7.24 8.74 -14.20
C LEU A 246 -7.80 7.41 -13.69
N GLN A 247 -7.15 6.31 -13.99
CA GLN A 247 -7.59 4.99 -13.58
C GLN A 247 -6.88 4.54 -12.31
N TYR A 248 -7.65 3.85 -11.47
CA TYR A 248 -7.16 3.27 -10.22
C TYR A 248 -7.59 1.81 -10.11
N ARG A 249 -6.99 1.09 -9.20
CA ARG A 249 -7.52 -0.18 -8.68
C ARG A 249 -8.09 0.07 -7.30
N SER A 250 -9.10 -0.68 -6.97
CA SER A 250 -9.73 -0.65 -5.66
C SER A 250 -9.70 -2.04 -4.99
N VAL A 251 -9.89 -2.06 -3.70
CA VAL A 251 -10.02 -3.29 -2.91
C VAL A 251 -11.19 -3.18 -1.96
N ARG A 252 -11.83 -4.31 -1.69
CA ARG A 252 -12.93 -4.46 -0.75
C ARG A 252 -12.53 -5.47 0.32
N PHE A 253 -12.92 -5.21 1.55
CA PHE A 253 -12.64 -6.08 2.69
C PHE A 253 -13.93 -6.59 3.32
N GLU A 254 -13.93 -7.87 3.65
CA GLU A 254 -14.94 -8.48 4.51
C GLU A 254 -14.26 -8.88 5.81
N THR A 255 -14.61 -8.17 6.89
CA THR A 255 -14.00 -8.37 8.22
C THR A 255 -14.95 -9.13 9.12
N GLU A 256 -14.43 -10.14 9.82
CA GLU A 256 -15.18 -11.06 10.66
C GLU A 256 -14.43 -11.34 11.96
N VAL A 257 -15.17 -11.37 13.08
CA VAL A 257 -14.67 -11.84 14.37
C VAL A 257 -14.96 -13.33 14.50
N LEU A 258 -13.95 -14.13 14.78
CA LEU A 258 -14.05 -15.58 14.91
C LEU A 258 -13.82 -16.01 16.37
N ASP A 259 -14.60 -16.98 16.83
CA ASP A 259 -14.48 -17.59 18.15
C ASP A 259 -13.40 -18.70 18.14
N THR A 260 -12.18 -18.29 17.83
CA THR A 260 -10.96 -19.12 17.87
C THR A 260 -9.78 -18.24 18.17
N ASP A 261 -8.78 -18.76 18.83
CA ASP A 261 -7.56 -18.03 19.18
C ASP A 261 -6.54 -17.92 18.02
N ASN A 262 -6.66 -18.80 17.02
CA ASN A 262 -5.76 -18.82 15.86
C ASN A 262 -6.47 -19.48 14.66
N TYR A 263 -6.66 -18.70 13.60
CA TYR A 263 -7.42 -19.16 12.42
C TYR A 263 -6.52 -19.78 11.35
N GLN A 264 -5.42 -19.10 10.99
CA GLN A 264 -4.56 -19.50 9.87
C GLN A 264 -3.08 -19.61 10.21
N GLY A 265 -2.68 -19.26 11.43
CA GLY A 265 -1.31 -19.41 11.90
C GLY A 265 -0.31 -18.40 11.33
N ASN A 266 -0.77 -17.40 10.60
CA ASN A 266 0.05 -16.34 10.03
C ASN A 266 -0.76 -15.06 9.82
N ALA A 267 -0.11 -13.90 9.84
CA ALA A 267 -0.79 -12.63 9.63
C ALA A 267 -1.37 -12.51 8.21
N VAL A 268 -0.67 -13.00 7.19
CA VAL A 268 -1.10 -12.88 5.79
C VAL A 268 -0.94 -14.20 5.06
N VAL A 269 -2.03 -14.69 4.50
CA VAL A 269 -2.06 -15.85 3.59
C VAL A 269 -2.64 -15.39 2.25
N ASN A 270 -1.86 -15.48 1.19
CA ASN A 270 -2.28 -15.19 -0.18
C ASN A 270 -2.87 -16.46 -0.81
N TYR A 271 -4.05 -16.35 -1.39
CA TYR A 271 -4.69 -17.44 -2.15
C TYR A 271 -4.35 -17.28 -3.62
N THR A 272 -3.54 -18.18 -4.14
CA THR A 272 -2.95 -18.04 -5.49
C THR A 272 -3.65 -18.88 -6.55
N ASP A 273 -4.61 -19.73 -6.17
CA ASP A 273 -5.52 -20.38 -7.11
C ASP A 273 -6.54 -19.38 -7.70
N ALA A 274 -7.18 -19.74 -8.81
CA ALA A 274 -8.15 -18.87 -9.49
C ALA A 274 -9.57 -18.99 -8.90
N GLU A 275 -9.89 -20.11 -8.24
CA GLU A 275 -11.22 -20.47 -7.76
C GLU A 275 -11.59 -19.76 -6.46
N THR A 276 -10.62 -19.51 -5.60
CA THR A 276 -10.81 -18.73 -4.37
C THR A 276 -11.10 -17.27 -4.72
N PRO A 277 -12.26 -16.70 -4.31
CA PRO A 277 -12.70 -15.39 -4.82
C PRO A 277 -11.92 -14.20 -4.25
N TYR A 278 -11.25 -14.35 -3.11
CA TYR A 278 -10.41 -13.33 -2.49
C TYR A 278 -8.93 -13.56 -2.81
N THR A 279 -8.15 -12.49 -2.75
CA THR A 279 -6.71 -12.53 -3.00
C THR A 279 -5.92 -12.97 -1.78
N ARG A 280 -6.39 -12.59 -0.58
CA ARG A 280 -5.74 -12.96 0.69
C ARG A 280 -6.70 -12.91 1.87
N ILE A 281 -6.28 -13.58 2.95
CA ILE A 281 -6.85 -13.40 4.29
C ILE A 281 -5.76 -12.77 5.17
N ILE A 282 -6.17 -11.74 5.92
CA ILE A 282 -5.37 -11.09 6.94
C ILE A 282 -5.92 -11.51 8.29
N GLU A 283 -5.10 -12.10 9.16
CA GLU A 283 -5.42 -12.37 10.56
C GLU A 283 -4.67 -11.37 11.44
N HIS A 284 -5.39 -10.34 11.88
CA HIS A 284 -4.81 -9.11 12.40
C HIS A 284 -4.01 -9.27 13.69
N LYS A 285 -4.41 -10.19 14.59
CA LYS A 285 -3.73 -10.37 15.88
C LYS A 285 -2.24 -10.69 15.78
N HIS A 286 -1.84 -11.37 14.69
CA HIS A 286 -0.44 -11.78 14.52
C HIS A 286 0.51 -10.59 14.30
N PHE A 287 0.02 -9.44 13.85
CA PHE A 287 0.83 -8.23 13.71
C PHE A 287 1.40 -7.72 15.04
N ALA A 288 0.66 -7.93 16.13
CA ALA A 288 1.04 -7.51 17.48
C ALA A 288 1.34 -8.69 18.42
N PHE A 289 1.55 -9.91 17.88
CA PHE A 289 1.75 -11.13 18.66
C PHE A 289 0.64 -11.40 19.70
N GLY A 290 -0.60 -11.06 19.32
CA GLY A 290 -1.77 -11.10 20.20
C GLY A 290 -2.13 -12.52 20.65
N THR A 291 -2.61 -12.61 21.90
CA THR A 291 -3.00 -13.87 22.56
C THR A 291 -4.46 -13.89 22.99
N GLN A 292 -5.29 -13.04 22.41
CA GLN A 292 -6.73 -12.95 22.67
C GLN A 292 -7.42 -14.29 22.38
N PRO A 293 -8.50 -14.66 23.09
CA PRO A 293 -9.21 -15.93 22.87
C PRO A 293 -10.00 -15.96 21.55
N LYS A 294 -10.27 -14.77 20.97
CA LYS A 294 -10.88 -14.61 19.65
C LYS A 294 -9.86 -14.05 18.67
N THR A 295 -10.16 -14.15 17.38
CA THR A 295 -9.37 -13.51 16.32
C THR A 295 -10.23 -12.69 15.39
N VAL A 296 -9.62 -11.74 14.67
CA VAL A 296 -10.27 -10.95 13.64
C VAL A 296 -9.55 -11.21 12.33
N ILE A 297 -10.31 -11.59 11.31
CA ILE A 297 -9.80 -11.78 9.95
C ILE A 297 -10.44 -10.79 8.99
N SER A 298 -9.70 -10.45 7.93
CA SER A 298 -10.25 -9.71 6.79
C SER A 298 -9.93 -10.46 5.50
N ARG A 299 -10.97 -10.75 4.69
CA ARG A 299 -10.81 -11.26 3.32
C ARG A 299 -10.71 -10.06 2.38
N GLU A 300 -9.67 -10.02 1.57
CA GLU A 300 -9.40 -8.95 0.61
C GLU A 300 -9.82 -9.38 -0.79
N TYR A 301 -10.66 -8.55 -1.42
CA TYR A 301 -11.11 -8.73 -2.79
C TYR A 301 -10.61 -7.57 -3.65
N SER A 302 -9.96 -7.85 -4.74
CA SER A 302 -9.64 -6.84 -5.74
C SER A 302 -10.90 -6.48 -6.53
N THR A 303 -11.12 -5.19 -6.73
CA THR A 303 -12.28 -4.68 -7.47
C THR A 303 -11.87 -3.67 -8.53
N GLU A 304 -12.67 -3.57 -9.58
CA GLU A 304 -12.53 -2.49 -10.54
C GLU A 304 -12.93 -1.18 -9.88
N TRP A 305 -12.18 -0.12 -10.15
CA TRP A 305 -12.49 1.21 -9.62
C TRP A 305 -13.39 1.96 -10.60
N HIS A 306 -14.41 2.60 -10.08
CA HIS A 306 -15.27 3.53 -10.80
C HIS A 306 -15.20 4.91 -10.13
N GLN A 307 -15.50 5.96 -10.89
CA GLN A 307 -15.51 7.31 -10.34
C GLN A 307 -16.52 7.41 -9.17
N GLY A 308 -16.01 7.77 -7.99
CA GLY A 308 -16.76 7.78 -6.73
C GLY A 308 -16.34 6.70 -5.74
N ASP A 309 -15.69 5.64 -6.23
CA ASP A 309 -15.09 4.62 -5.35
C ASP A 309 -13.79 5.13 -4.71
N GLU A 310 -13.39 4.51 -3.59
CA GLU A 310 -12.08 4.79 -2.98
C GLU A 310 -10.95 4.29 -3.89
N PRO A 311 -10.05 5.19 -4.34
CA PRO A 311 -8.89 4.80 -5.13
C PRO A 311 -7.77 4.29 -4.21
N TYR A 312 -7.28 3.08 -4.46
CA TYR A 312 -6.16 2.50 -3.69
C TYR A 312 -4.83 2.60 -4.42
N TYR A 313 -4.80 2.21 -5.69
CA TYR A 313 -3.57 2.12 -6.48
C TYR A 313 -3.73 2.78 -7.84
N PRO A 314 -2.82 3.69 -8.22
CA PRO A 314 -2.77 4.21 -9.59
C PRO A 314 -2.48 3.10 -10.60
N VAL A 315 -3.12 3.15 -11.76
CA VAL A 315 -2.78 2.29 -12.90
C VAL A 315 -1.66 2.95 -13.70
N ASN A 316 -0.43 2.47 -13.51
CA ASN A 316 0.78 3.05 -14.10
C ASN A 316 1.03 2.49 -15.52
N ASP A 317 0.11 2.73 -16.45
CA ASP A 317 0.30 2.47 -17.88
C ASP A 317 0.66 3.75 -18.64
N GLU A 318 1.02 3.61 -19.91
CA GLU A 318 1.42 4.73 -20.77
C GLU A 318 0.29 5.77 -20.94
N LYS A 319 -0.96 5.30 -21.11
CA LYS A 319 -2.14 6.16 -21.27
C LYS A 319 -2.36 7.03 -20.04
N ASN A 320 -2.39 6.42 -18.86
CA ASN A 320 -2.58 7.14 -17.61
C ASN A 320 -1.37 8.02 -17.26
N GLY A 321 -0.15 7.57 -17.58
CA GLY A 321 1.06 8.38 -17.43
C GLY A 321 1.02 9.65 -18.28
N ALA A 322 0.59 9.55 -19.54
CA ALA A 322 0.43 10.71 -20.42
C ALA A 322 -0.69 11.65 -19.94
N LEU A 323 -1.79 11.11 -19.42
CA LEU A 323 -2.87 11.91 -18.84
C LEU A 323 -2.42 12.61 -17.56
N TYR A 324 -1.73 11.89 -16.68
CA TYR A 324 -1.18 12.47 -15.44
C TYR A 324 -0.19 13.60 -15.73
N ALA A 325 0.68 13.48 -16.74
CA ALA A 325 1.60 14.54 -17.12
C ALA A 325 0.87 15.86 -17.45
N LYS A 326 -0.30 15.80 -18.05
CA LYS A 326 -1.14 16.98 -18.31
C LYS A 326 -1.72 17.56 -17.02
N TYR A 327 -2.21 16.72 -16.10
CA TYR A 327 -2.67 17.16 -14.77
C TYR A 327 -1.53 17.75 -13.94
N LYS A 328 -0.35 17.15 -14.00
CA LYS A 328 0.83 17.67 -13.32
C LYS A 328 1.19 19.08 -13.79
N ALA A 329 1.13 19.35 -15.09
CA ALA A 329 1.37 20.70 -15.60
C ALA A 329 0.35 21.73 -15.06
N LEU A 330 -0.91 21.32 -14.86
CA LEU A 330 -1.92 22.16 -14.21
C LEU A 330 -1.63 22.36 -12.72
N ALA A 331 -1.25 21.28 -12.03
CA ALA A 331 -0.91 21.32 -10.61
C ALA A 331 0.32 22.21 -10.36
N ASP A 332 1.34 22.11 -11.21
CA ASP A 332 2.56 22.94 -11.11
C ASP A 332 2.29 24.45 -11.34
N ALA A 333 1.18 24.79 -11.99
CA ALA A 333 0.75 26.18 -12.20
C ALA A 333 -0.03 26.77 -10.99
N GLU A 334 -0.49 25.92 -10.07
CA GLU A 334 -1.19 26.36 -8.87
C GLU A 334 -0.19 26.92 -7.82
N THR A 335 -0.25 28.22 -7.57
CA THR A 335 0.70 28.89 -6.67
C THR A 335 0.34 28.78 -5.19
N LYS A 336 -0.91 28.45 -4.89
CA LYS A 336 -1.44 28.35 -3.52
C LYS A 336 -1.74 26.91 -3.08
N VAL A 337 -1.43 25.92 -3.91
CA VAL A 337 -1.73 24.52 -3.63
C VAL A 337 -0.50 23.67 -3.80
N ILE A 338 -0.22 22.87 -2.78
CA ILE A 338 0.82 21.84 -2.79
C ILE A 338 0.12 20.50 -2.96
N PHE A 339 0.35 19.84 -4.10
CA PHE A 339 -0.15 18.50 -4.33
C PHE A 339 0.84 17.48 -3.77
N GLY A 340 0.35 16.50 -3.03
CA GLY A 340 1.20 15.50 -2.43
C GLY A 340 0.48 14.21 -2.10
N GLY A 341 1.27 13.19 -1.75
CA GLY A 341 0.77 11.86 -1.44
C GLY A 341 0.41 11.04 -2.67
N ARG A 342 0.00 9.81 -2.43
CA ARG A 342 -0.23 8.80 -3.47
C ARG A 342 -1.20 9.25 -4.56
N LEU A 343 -2.29 9.89 -4.19
CA LEU A 343 -3.35 10.33 -5.12
C LEU A 343 -3.07 11.70 -5.75
N GLY A 344 -2.50 12.63 -4.98
CA GLY A 344 -2.14 13.97 -5.46
C GLY A 344 -0.99 13.94 -6.47
N GLU A 345 -0.08 12.98 -6.35
CA GLU A 345 1.05 12.77 -7.26
C GLU A 345 0.83 11.60 -8.22
N TYR A 346 -0.34 10.95 -8.18
CA TYR A 346 -0.66 9.76 -8.99
C TYR A 346 0.48 8.74 -9.01
N LYS A 347 0.99 8.38 -7.84
CA LYS A 347 2.18 7.55 -7.69
C LYS A 347 1.97 6.49 -6.61
N TYR A 348 2.44 5.28 -6.89
CA TYR A 348 2.51 4.27 -5.85
C TYR A 348 3.66 4.60 -4.89
N TYR A 349 3.31 4.73 -3.61
CA TYR A 349 4.25 4.95 -2.52
C TYR A 349 4.05 3.90 -1.44
N ASP A 350 5.14 3.31 -0.96
CA ASP A 350 5.18 2.68 0.36
C ASP A 350 5.17 3.75 1.46
N MET A 351 4.83 3.37 2.69
CA MET A 351 4.67 4.35 3.78
C MET A 351 5.92 5.20 4.03
N ASP A 352 7.12 4.60 3.94
CA ASP A 352 8.38 5.32 4.11
C ASP A 352 8.57 6.39 3.02
N LYS A 353 8.18 6.10 1.79
CA LYS A 353 8.25 7.04 0.66
C LYS A 353 7.21 8.15 0.75
N VAL A 354 6.05 7.87 1.33
CA VAL A 354 5.06 8.90 1.66
C VAL A 354 5.64 9.89 2.68
N ILE A 355 6.30 9.38 3.71
CA ILE A 355 6.96 10.22 4.74
C ILE A 355 8.09 11.04 4.13
N GLU A 356 8.99 10.43 3.36
CA GLU A 356 10.07 11.15 2.67
C GLU A 356 9.51 12.30 1.80
N ALA A 357 8.49 12.01 0.98
CA ALA A 357 7.88 13.00 0.11
C ALA A 357 7.22 14.16 0.90
N ALA A 358 6.58 13.86 2.04
CA ALA A 358 5.98 14.89 2.89
C ALA A 358 7.04 15.75 3.60
N LEU A 359 8.12 15.14 4.10
CA LEU A 359 9.26 15.86 4.69
C LEU A 359 9.94 16.75 3.68
N ASP A 360 10.18 16.27 2.45
CA ASP A 360 10.77 17.04 1.37
C ASP A 360 9.87 18.22 0.94
N ALA A 361 8.56 18.00 0.89
CA ALA A 361 7.60 19.07 0.59
C ALA A 361 7.58 20.13 1.69
N ALA A 362 7.56 19.72 2.94
CA ALA A 362 7.62 20.61 4.09
C ALA A 362 8.93 21.40 4.12
N ALA A 363 10.07 20.75 3.89
CA ALA A 363 11.37 21.42 3.86
C ALA A 363 11.46 22.48 2.73
N ARG A 364 10.93 22.19 1.54
CA ARG A 364 10.89 23.17 0.43
C ARG A 364 9.96 24.34 0.69
N GLU A 365 8.86 24.11 1.39
CA GLU A 365 7.83 25.11 1.62
C GLU A 365 8.14 26.01 2.83
N LEU A 366 8.71 25.44 3.88
CA LEU A 366 8.90 26.11 5.16
C LEU A 366 10.32 26.75 5.29
N GLY A 367 11.24 26.41 4.38
CA GLY A 367 12.61 26.96 4.35
C GLY A 367 13.55 26.15 5.21
#